data_238416875e98f97583ce981dda31ae73
#
_entry.id   238416875e98f97583ce981dda31ae73
#
_cell.length_a   1.000
_cell.length_b   1.000
_cell.length_c   1.000
_cell.angle_alpha   90.00
_cell.angle_beta   90.00
_cell.angle_gamma   90.00
#
_symmetry.space_group_name_H-M   'P 1'
#
loop_
_entity.id
_entity.type
_entity.pdbx_description
1 polymer ?
#
loop_
_entity_poly.entity_id
_entity_poly.type
_entity_poly.pdbx_seq_one_letter_code
_entity_poly.pdbx_strand_id
1 'polypeptide(L)'
;MTVNTDAYLEFVNAVTSQPSKDADAFEYRIQELRGEGFETHRLLTAAVGMSAEAGEFTEVVKKIIFQGKPVNEENMFHLKRELGDLMWYVAQACMGLNISLDEVIEMNVDKLKSRYPGGEFDVHYSENRKEGDLCCLLYTSDAAD
;
A
#
# COMPACT_ATOMS: atom_id res chain seq x y z
N MET A 1 4.32 6.85 35.45
CA MET A 1 3.92 5.50 34.99
C MET A 1 5.15 4.88 34.35
N THR A 2 5.74 3.82 34.95
CA THR A 2 6.88 3.11 34.37
C THR A 2 6.36 2.14 33.32
N VAL A 3 6.80 2.28 32.09
CA VAL A 3 6.47 1.34 31.02
C VAL A 3 7.18 0.02 31.28
N ASN A 4 6.44 -1.08 31.31
CA ASN A 4 7.01 -2.42 31.38
C ASN A 4 7.22 -2.93 29.95
N THR A 5 8.46 -2.81 29.46
CA THR A 5 8.82 -3.21 28.07
C THR A 5 8.76 -4.72 27.86
N ASP A 6 9.04 -5.52 28.87
CA ASP A 6 9.01 -6.99 28.77
C ASP A 6 7.57 -7.47 28.57
N ALA A 7 6.64 -6.98 29.39
CA ALA A 7 5.21 -7.28 29.23
C ALA A 7 4.66 -6.80 27.88
N TYR A 8 5.16 -5.68 27.36
CA TYR A 8 4.79 -5.21 26.02
C TYR A 8 5.30 -6.16 24.91
N LEU A 9 6.55 -6.62 25.00
CA LEU A 9 7.12 -7.56 24.03
C LEU A 9 6.40 -8.92 24.06
N GLU A 10 6.05 -9.41 25.25
CA GLU A 10 5.24 -10.63 25.41
C GLU A 10 3.87 -10.47 24.74
N PHE A 11 3.19 -9.34 24.98
CA PHE A 11 1.91 -9.04 24.34
C PHE A 11 2.04 -8.97 22.82
N VAL A 12 3.04 -8.23 22.28
CA VAL A 12 3.30 -8.14 20.83
C VAL A 12 3.50 -9.54 20.24
N ASN A 13 4.32 -10.38 20.88
CA ASN A 13 4.55 -11.74 20.40
C ASN A 13 3.28 -12.60 20.46
N ALA A 14 2.43 -12.42 21.47
CA ALA A 14 1.18 -13.17 21.60
C ALA A 14 0.18 -12.84 20.48
N VAL A 15 0.09 -11.55 20.08
CA VAL A 15 -0.85 -11.09 19.04
C VAL A 15 -0.25 -11.13 17.62
N THR A 16 1.01 -11.52 17.46
CA THR A 16 1.65 -11.71 16.16
C THR A 16 1.22 -13.05 15.55
N SER A 17 0.84 -13.05 14.27
CA SER A 17 0.44 -14.26 13.54
C SER A 17 1.59 -15.29 13.46
N GLN A 18 1.26 -16.56 13.34
CA GLN A 18 2.27 -17.61 13.22
C GLN A 18 3.19 -17.43 12.00
N PRO A 19 2.68 -17.14 10.77
CA PRO A 19 3.56 -16.90 9.63
C PRO A 19 4.51 -15.71 9.78
N SER A 20 4.25 -14.78 10.71
CA SER A 20 5.12 -13.63 10.95
C SER A 20 6.25 -13.89 11.95
N LYS A 21 6.20 -14.99 12.70
CA LYS A 21 7.16 -15.31 13.77
C LYS A 21 7.78 -16.70 13.70
N ASP A 22 7.30 -17.55 12.80
CA ASP A 22 7.76 -18.92 12.63
C ASP A 22 8.02 -19.19 11.13
N ALA A 23 9.23 -19.64 10.81
CA ALA A 23 9.66 -19.84 9.43
C ALA A 23 8.91 -20.98 8.74
N ASP A 24 8.66 -22.09 9.43
CA ASP A 24 7.95 -23.23 8.84
C ASP A 24 6.49 -22.88 8.57
N ALA A 25 5.85 -22.14 9.48
CA ALA A 25 4.49 -21.62 9.28
C ALA A 25 4.44 -20.62 8.10
N PHE A 26 5.47 -19.79 7.93
CA PHE A 26 5.58 -18.88 6.79
C PHE A 26 5.70 -19.67 5.47
N GLU A 27 6.62 -20.64 5.39
CA GLU A 27 6.80 -21.46 4.20
C GLU A 27 5.53 -22.24 3.85
N TYR A 28 4.86 -22.81 4.84
CA TYR A 28 3.59 -23.50 4.66
C TYR A 28 2.53 -22.55 4.07
N ARG A 29 2.39 -21.32 4.61
CA ARG A 29 1.43 -20.34 4.08
C ARG A 29 1.74 -19.93 2.63
N ILE A 30 3.03 -19.79 2.29
CA ILE A 30 3.43 -19.50 0.89
C ILE A 30 3.02 -20.64 -0.06
N GLN A 31 3.14 -21.90 0.39
CA GLN A 31 2.73 -23.06 -0.42
C GLN A 31 1.20 -23.12 -0.60
N GLU A 32 0.43 -22.82 0.44
CA GLU A 32 -1.03 -22.71 0.33
C GLU A 32 -1.43 -21.64 -0.69
N LEU A 33 -0.92 -20.41 -0.53
CA LEU A 33 -1.19 -19.29 -1.44
C LEU A 33 -0.83 -19.62 -2.90
N ARG A 34 0.30 -20.32 -3.10
CA ARG A 34 0.68 -20.80 -4.43
C ARG A 34 -0.33 -21.80 -4.99
N GLY A 35 -0.87 -22.68 -4.14
CA GLY A 35 -1.92 -23.63 -4.53
C GLY A 35 -3.22 -22.94 -4.94
N GLU A 36 -3.52 -21.77 -4.37
CA GLU A 36 -4.65 -20.89 -4.71
C GLU A 36 -4.38 -20.01 -5.95
N GLY A 37 -3.18 -20.07 -6.53
CA GLY A 37 -2.79 -19.24 -7.68
C GLY A 37 -2.34 -17.82 -7.33
N PHE A 38 -2.06 -17.56 -6.05
CA PHE A 38 -1.61 -16.23 -5.60
C PHE A 38 -0.10 -16.05 -5.86
N GLU A 39 0.26 -15.05 -6.66
CA GLU A 39 1.63 -14.72 -7.08
C GLU A 39 2.43 -14.02 -5.97
N THR A 40 2.57 -14.69 -4.80
CA THR A 40 3.14 -14.13 -3.57
C THR A 40 4.48 -13.45 -3.79
N HIS A 41 5.40 -14.10 -4.53
CA HIS A 41 6.75 -13.56 -4.75
C HIS A 41 6.72 -12.23 -5.53
N ARG A 42 5.88 -12.12 -6.57
CA ARG A 42 5.74 -10.90 -7.38
C ARG A 42 5.03 -9.79 -6.59
N LEU A 43 3.96 -10.14 -5.88
CA LEU A 43 3.21 -9.18 -5.06
C LEU A 43 4.02 -8.67 -3.87
N LEU A 44 4.82 -9.54 -3.24
CA LEU A 44 5.73 -9.12 -2.17
C LEU A 44 6.82 -8.17 -2.70
N THR A 45 7.42 -8.50 -3.86
CA THR A 45 8.37 -7.61 -4.54
C THR A 45 7.75 -6.24 -4.81
N ALA A 46 6.54 -6.22 -5.38
CA ALA A 46 5.83 -4.98 -5.65
C ALA A 46 5.53 -4.18 -4.38
N ALA A 47 5.01 -4.82 -3.34
CA ALA A 47 4.64 -4.15 -2.09
C ALA A 47 5.85 -3.51 -1.39
N VAL A 48 6.95 -4.26 -1.27
CA VAL A 48 8.19 -3.76 -0.64
C VAL A 48 8.81 -2.65 -1.49
N GLY A 49 8.88 -2.84 -2.81
CA GLY A 49 9.47 -1.87 -3.72
C GLY A 49 8.66 -0.57 -3.80
N MET A 50 7.34 -0.62 -3.96
CA MET A 50 6.50 0.60 -3.91
C MET A 50 6.72 1.40 -2.62
N SER A 51 6.86 0.72 -1.48
CA SER A 51 7.11 1.38 -0.20
C SER A 51 8.49 2.05 -0.16
N ALA A 52 9.52 1.40 -0.70
CA ALA A 52 10.87 1.94 -0.77
C ALA A 52 10.95 3.19 -1.66
N GLU A 53 10.47 3.10 -2.90
CA GLU A 53 10.53 4.21 -3.86
C GLU A 53 9.66 5.41 -3.45
N ALA A 54 8.49 5.14 -2.85
CA ALA A 54 7.69 6.20 -2.24
C ALA A 54 8.43 6.90 -1.09
N GLY A 55 9.26 6.18 -0.34
CA GLY A 55 10.14 6.71 0.67
C GLY A 55 11.23 7.61 0.08
N GLU A 56 11.88 7.20 -1.02
CA GLU A 56 12.90 7.98 -1.72
C GLU A 56 12.33 9.26 -2.32
N PHE A 57 11.18 9.17 -2.98
CA PHE A 57 10.44 10.34 -3.43
C PHE A 57 10.14 11.31 -2.28
N THR A 58 9.62 10.81 -1.18
CA THR A 58 9.29 11.59 0.03
C THR A 58 10.53 12.24 0.63
N GLU A 59 11.67 11.55 0.64
CA GLU A 59 12.93 12.08 1.16
C GLU A 59 13.42 13.30 0.36
N VAL A 60 13.33 13.26 -0.97
CA VAL A 60 13.69 14.41 -1.83
C VAL A 60 12.74 15.58 -1.55
N VAL A 61 11.43 15.35 -1.51
CA VAL A 61 10.42 16.39 -1.22
C VAL A 61 10.65 17.01 0.16
N LYS A 62 10.84 16.17 1.18
CA LYS A 62 11.15 16.59 2.55
C LYS A 62 12.37 17.50 2.60
N LYS A 63 13.46 17.12 1.91
CA LYS A 63 14.70 17.92 1.86
C LYS A 63 14.50 19.27 1.17
N ILE A 64 13.69 19.31 0.11
CA ILE A 64 13.37 20.57 -0.57
C ILE A 64 12.58 21.49 0.39
N ILE A 65 11.54 20.97 1.02
CA ILE A 65 10.62 21.79 1.84
C ILE A 65 11.28 22.22 3.15
N PHE A 66 11.93 21.31 3.84
CA PHE A 66 12.33 21.52 5.23
C PHE A 66 13.84 21.70 5.45
N GLN A 67 14.69 21.36 4.48
CA GLN A 67 16.15 21.31 4.66
C GLN A 67 16.91 22.19 3.65
N GLY A 68 16.21 23.02 2.88
CA GLY A 68 16.84 23.97 1.96
C GLY A 68 17.49 23.34 0.72
N LYS A 69 17.14 22.09 0.36
CA LYS A 69 17.60 21.48 -0.89
C LYS A 69 17.03 22.30 -2.05
N PRO A 70 17.86 22.72 -3.05
CA PRO A 70 17.38 23.61 -4.10
C PRO A 70 16.41 22.93 -5.05
N VAL A 71 15.46 23.71 -5.57
CA VAL A 71 14.61 23.31 -6.69
C VAL A 71 15.40 23.58 -7.98
N ASN A 72 16.09 22.56 -8.48
CA ASN A 72 16.90 22.62 -9.69
C ASN A 72 16.64 21.40 -10.58
N GLU A 73 17.22 21.39 -11.78
CA GLU A 73 17.03 20.31 -12.76
C GLU A 73 17.43 18.94 -12.22
N GLU A 74 18.52 18.87 -11.46
CA GLU A 74 19.02 17.62 -10.87
C GLU A 74 18.00 17.03 -9.88
N ASN A 75 17.49 17.82 -8.94
CA ASN A 75 16.52 17.36 -7.96
C ASN A 75 15.15 17.05 -8.58
N MET A 76 14.74 17.80 -9.60
CA MET A 76 13.55 17.48 -10.39
C MET A 76 13.72 16.20 -11.20
N PHE A 77 14.93 15.92 -11.69
CA PHE A 77 15.25 14.66 -12.36
C PHE A 77 15.19 13.48 -11.38
N HIS A 78 15.71 13.62 -10.15
CA HIS A 78 15.59 12.61 -9.11
C HIS A 78 14.11 12.27 -8.83
N LEU A 79 13.26 13.27 -8.60
CA LEU A 79 11.83 13.04 -8.38
C LEU A 79 11.16 12.28 -9.53
N LYS A 80 11.52 12.59 -10.76
CA LYS A 80 11.00 11.88 -11.94
C LYS A 80 11.45 10.42 -11.98
N ARG A 81 12.69 10.14 -11.58
CA ARG A 81 13.20 8.78 -11.50
C ARG A 81 12.44 7.95 -10.47
N GLU A 82 12.34 8.45 -9.22
CA GLU A 82 11.62 7.74 -8.16
C GLU A 82 10.15 7.47 -8.53
N LEU A 83 9.53 8.42 -9.24
CA LEU A 83 8.18 8.20 -9.78
C LEU A 83 8.15 7.10 -10.86
N GLY A 84 9.18 7.03 -11.70
CA GLY A 84 9.33 5.96 -12.69
C GLY A 84 9.54 4.60 -12.04
N ASP A 85 10.40 4.53 -11.03
CA ASP A 85 10.68 3.30 -10.29
C ASP A 85 9.44 2.81 -9.53
N LEU A 86 8.66 3.72 -8.94
CA LEU A 86 7.36 3.42 -8.34
C LEU A 86 6.38 2.81 -9.37
N MET A 87 6.30 3.38 -10.57
CA MET A 87 5.46 2.85 -11.67
C MET A 87 5.91 1.47 -12.11
N TRP A 88 7.20 1.15 -12.07
CA TRP A 88 7.71 -0.19 -12.35
C TRP A 88 7.15 -1.22 -11.35
N TYR A 89 7.14 -0.88 -10.06
CA TYR A 89 6.56 -1.76 -9.03
C TYR A 89 5.03 -1.85 -9.12
N VAL A 90 4.35 -0.78 -9.54
CA VAL A 90 2.92 -0.85 -9.85
C VAL A 90 2.66 -1.85 -10.99
N ALA A 91 3.48 -1.82 -12.05
CA ALA A 91 3.38 -2.81 -13.13
C ALA A 91 3.64 -4.25 -12.64
N GLN A 92 4.59 -4.45 -11.72
CA GLN A 92 4.82 -5.76 -11.09
C GLN A 92 3.57 -6.23 -10.32
N ALA A 93 2.90 -5.33 -9.60
CA ALA A 93 1.65 -5.65 -8.91
C ALA A 93 0.55 -6.05 -9.89
N CYS A 94 0.36 -5.29 -10.98
CA CYS A 94 -0.62 -5.60 -12.02
C CYS A 94 -0.36 -7.01 -12.63
N MET A 95 0.89 -7.33 -12.94
CA MET A 95 1.25 -8.66 -13.41
C MET A 95 0.99 -9.76 -12.37
N GLY A 96 1.27 -9.48 -11.09
CA GLY A 96 1.02 -10.43 -10.01
C GLY A 96 -0.47 -10.68 -9.73
N LEU A 97 -1.32 -9.70 -10.03
CA LEU A 97 -2.78 -9.79 -9.92
C LEU A 97 -3.45 -10.26 -11.22
N ASN A 98 -2.68 -10.41 -12.31
CA ASN A 98 -3.19 -10.71 -13.64
C ASN A 98 -4.27 -9.72 -14.13
N ILE A 99 -4.03 -8.44 -13.89
CA ILE A 99 -4.88 -7.32 -14.33
C ILE A 99 -4.08 -6.34 -15.16
N SER A 100 -4.76 -5.51 -15.97
CA SER A 100 -4.12 -4.43 -16.70
C SER A 100 -3.98 -3.15 -15.84
N LEU A 101 -3.04 -2.30 -16.21
CA LEU A 101 -2.92 -0.98 -15.60
C LEU A 101 -4.16 -0.11 -15.90
N ASP A 102 -4.73 -0.26 -17.09
CA ASP A 102 -5.95 0.46 -17.50
C ASP A 102 -7.11 0.10 -16.57
N GLU A 103 -7.30 -1.18 -16.26
CA GLU A 103 -8.32 -1.65 -15.30
C GLU A 103 -8.15 -0.99 -13.92
N VAL A 104 -6.91 -0.92 -13.42
CA VAL A 104 -6.63 -0.26 -12.12
C VAL A 104 -6.99 1.23 -12.16
N ILE A 105 -6.67 1.91 -13.26
CA ILE A 105 -6.99 3.32 -13.46
C ILE A 105 -8.50 3.52 -13.54
N GLU A 106 -9.21 2.70 -14.32
CA GLU A 106 -10.67 2.76 -14.45
C GLU A 106 -11.37 2.56 -13.09
N MET A 107 -10.98 1.54 -12.35
CA MET A 107 -11.49 1.31 -10.98
C MET A 107 -11.27 2.52 -10.07
N ASN A 108 -10.09 3.16 -10.15
CA ASN A 108 -9.81 4.35 -9.36
C ASN A 108 -10.67 5.55 -9.79
N VAL A 109 -10.85 5.74 -11.11
CA VAL A 109 -11.71 6.80 -11.65
C VAL A 109 -13.17 6.60 -11.20
N ASP A 110 -13.70 5.40 -11.27
CA ASP A 110 -15.08 5.11 -10.87
C ASP A 110 -15.28 5.32 -9.37
N LYS A 111 -14.33 4.88 -8.55
CA LYS A 111 -14.33 5.17 -7.11
C LYS A 111 -14.35 6.68 -6.83
N LEU A 112 -13.51 7.46 -7.52
CA LEU A 112 -13.45 8.91 -7.33
C LEU A 112 -14.71 9.63 -7.84
N LYS A 113 -15.30 9.20 -8.95
CA LYS A 113 -16.61 9.71 -9.44
C LYS A 113 -17.73 9.42 -8.44
N SER A 114 -17.73 8.23 -7.84
CA SER A 114 -18.71 7.88 -6.79
C SER A 114 -18.54 8.75 -5.54
N ARG A 115 -17.28 9.05 -5.16
CA ARG A 115 -16.97 9.89 -4.00
C ARG A 115 -17.31 11.37 -4.23
N TYR A 116 -17.03 11.87 -5.41
CA TYR A 116 -17.19 13.28 -5.79
C TYR A 116 -18.19 13.45 -6.94
N PRO A 117 -19.51 13.32 -6.68
CA PRO A 117 -20.52 13.35 -7.73
C PRO A 117 -20.60 14.70 -8.47
N GLY A 118 -20.07 15.78 -7.88
CA GLY A 118 -19.94 17.10 -8.54
C GLY A 118 -18.76 17.20 -9.51
N GLY A 119 -17.87 16.20 -9.57
CA GLY A 119 -16.68 16.21 -10.42
C GLY A 119 -15.52 17.05 -9.88
N GLU A 120 -15.68 17.68 -8.70
CA GLU A 120 -14.70 18.50 -8.02
C GLU A 120 -14.48 18.01 -6.60
N PHE A 121 -13.30 18.34 -6.03
CA PHE A 121 -13.00 18.02 -4.64
C PHE A 121 -13.96 18.74 -3.70
N ASP A 122 -14.52 17.99 -2.75
CA ASP A 122 -15.39 18.50 -1.71
C ASP A 122 -14.99 17.88 -0.36
N VAL A 123 -14.71 18.76 0.62
CA VAL A 123 -14.30 18.35 1.98
C VAL A 123 -15.35 17.47 2.64
N HIS A 124 -16.65 17.81 2.45
CA HIS A 124 -17.74 17.03 3.04
C HIS A 124 -17.70 15.56 2.56
N TYR A 125 -17.55 15.34 1.27
CA TYR A 125 -17.44 13.98 0.69
C TYR A 125 -16.13 13.30 1.02
N SER A 126 -15.04 14.04 1.22
CA SER A 126 -13.76 13.50 1.67
C SER A 126 -13.84 12.90 3.07
N GLU A 127 -14.52 13.61 3.97
CA GLU A 127 -14.65 13.23 5.39
C GLU A 127 -15.84 12.30 5.66
N ASN A 128 -16.91 12.37 4.85
CA ASN A 128 -18.13 11.58 4.99
C ASN A 128 -18.30 10.61 3.82
N ARG A 129 -17.57 9.50 3.87
CA ARG A 129 -17.60 8.47 2.83
C ARG A 129 -18.97 7.79 2.78
N LYS A 130 -19.53 7.66 1.58
CA LYS A 130 -20.79 6.96 1.38
C LYS A 130 -20.56 5.44 1.39
N GLU A 131 -21.58 4.71 1.81
CA GLU A 131 -21.69 3.26 1.60
C GLU A 131 -21.54 2.98 0.09
N GLY A 132 -20.56 2.15 -0.30
CA GLY A 132 -20.21 1.92 -1.72
C GLY A 132 -18.93 2.60 -2.21
N ASP A 133 -18.25 3.41 -1.39
CA ASP A 133 -16.84 3.73 -1.60
C ASP A 133 -16.05 2.42 -1.40
N LEU A 134 -15.62 1.80 -2.50
CA LEU A 134 -15.09 0.42 -2.62
C LEU A 134 -14.03 -0.03 -1.58
N CYS A 135 -13.64 0.85 -0.68
CA CYS A 135 -12.72 0.56 0.42
C CYS A 135 -13.33 -0.30 1.55
N CYS A 136 -14.64 -0.51 1.60
CA CYS A 136 -15.31 -1.16 2.74
C CYS A 136 -16.04 -2.47 2.44
N LEU A 137 -16.21 -2.89 1.18
CA LEU A 137 -16.99 -4.08 0.85
C LEU A 137 -16.30 -5.43 1.12
N LEU A 138 -14.96 -5.42 1.35
CA LEU A 138 -14.22 -6.66 1.63
C LEU A 138 -14.08 -6.98 3.12
N TYR A 139 -14.48 -6.07 4.03
CA TYR A 139 -14.33 -6.29 5.48
C TYR A 139 -15.63 -6.56 6.25
N THR A 140 -16.78 -6.52 5.59
CA THR A 140 -18.09 -6.69 6.28
C THR A 140 -18.77 -8.04 6.08
N SER A 141 -18.20 -8.96 5.28
CA SER A 141 -18.83 -10.27 5.05
C SER A 141 -18.38 -11.40 5.99
N ASP A 142 -17.27 -11.25 6.72
CA ASP A 142 -16.71 -12.35 7.52
C ASP A 142 -16.71 -12.13 9.04
N ALA A 143 -17.48 -11.15 9.54
CA ALA A 143 -17.59 -10.90 10.99
C ALA A 143 -18.95 -11.29 11.58
N ALA A 144 -19.72 -12.15 10.90
CA ALA A 144 -20.98 -12.69 11.40
C ALA A 144 -21.11 -14.18 11.00
N ASP A 145 -20.40 -15.05 11.75
CA ASP A 145 -20.84 -16.40 12.14
C ASP A 145 -19.99 -16.86 13.35
#